data_92697362e8fe75d3ef19096a93db53af
#
_entry.id   92697362e8fe75d3ef19096a93db53af
#
_cell.length_a   1.000
_cell.length_b   1.000
_cell.length_c   1.000
_cell.angle_alpha   90.00
_cell.angle_beta   90.00
_cell.angle_gamma   90.00
#
_symmetry.space_group_name_H-M   'P 1'
#
loop_
_entity.id
_entity.type
_entity.pdbx_description
1 polymer ?
#
loop_
_entity_poly.entity_id
_entity_poly.type
_entity_poly.pdbx_seq_one_letter_code
_entity_poly.pdbx_strand_id
1 'polypeptide(L)'
;MNTLEVVFGDSCYHTMKKSKLNNNDILMFNILFNICDLSNVENFKVEIPEQLYFEDGNNNFKYEYKSIVDNIKKKNKIRVWTGRNHIYSYLVMLYVCSVVNEFNYELYVLYSDDYNKDYPSPSVMKENELEELSKLEHKLTNEEINENANTWKKLVYENSDLRVIDQGCVKSVSLDYYDRYILDTLQSLGKVKMSKLVGTLMSKVYLIDTMYIYLIERLINSNKIKITLDTDIRYFENLVEINN
;
A
#
# COMPACT_ATOMS: atom_id res chain seq x y z
N MET A 1 16.59 23.49 -7.42
CA MET A 1 16.78 22.18 -6.77
C MET A 1 15.65 21.31 -7.29
N ASN A 2 15.95 20.20 -7.95
CA ASN A 2 14.91 19.31 -8.45
C ASN A 2 14.28 18.55 -7.27
N THR A 3 13.06 18.10 -7.45
CA THR A 3 12.35 17.32 -6.43
C THR A 3 12.04 15.94 -7.00
N LEU A 4 12.27 14.90 -6.19
CA LEU A 4 11.77 13.53 -6.43
C LEU A 4 10.48 13.36 -5.62
N GLU A 5 9.38 13.10 -6.31
CA GLU A 5 8.09 12.76 -5.71
C GLU A 5 7.97 11.24 -5.67
N VAL A 6 7.89 10.65 -4.50
CA VAL A 6 7.70 9.21 -4.30
C VAL A 6 6.24 8.95 -3.98
N VAL A 7 5.58 8.16 -4.83
CA VAL A 7 4.15 7.86 -4.72
C VAL A 7 3.90 6.36 -4.77
N PHE A 8 2.76 5.92 -4.26
CA PHE A 8 2.26 4.55 -4.41
C PHE A 8 1.06 4.52 -5.35
N GLY A 9 1.12 3.61 -6.33
CA GLY A 9 0.01 3.26 -7.22
C GLY A 9 -0.20 4.19 -8.41
N ASP A 10 -0.76 3.62 -9.46
CA ASP A 10 -0.99 4.29 -10.75
C ASP A 10 -1.89 5.52 -10.65
N SER A 11 -2.95 5.45 -9.82
CA SER A 11 -3.87 6.56 -9.65
C SER A 11 -3.17 7.84 -9.20
N CYS A 12 -2.35 7.76 -8.14
CA CYS A 12 -1.60 8.92 -7.64
C CYS A 12 -0.60 9.40 -8.69
N TYR A 13 0.15 8.47 -9.32
CA TYR A 13 1.12 8.79 -10.36
C TYR A 13 0.49 9.55 -11.54
N HIS A 14 -0.60 9.04 -12.11
CA HIS A 14 -1.25 9.66 -13.26
C HIS A 14 -1.92 10.98 -12.92
N THR A 15 -2.50 11.12 -11.71
CA THR A 15 -3.05 12.39 -11.26
C THR A 15 -1.93 13.43 -11.08
N MET A 16 -0.81 13.05 -10.49
CA MET A 16 0.35 13.94 -10.32
C MET A 16 0.94 14.38 -11.66
N LYS A 17 1.02 13.49 -12.64
CA LYS A 17 1.46 13.80 -14.02
C LYS A 17 0.57 14.83 -14.73
N LYS A 18 -0.70 14.95 -14.33
CA LYS A 18 -1.65 15.96 -14.88
C LYS A 18 -1.64 17.27 -14.09
N SER A 19 -1.06 17.31 -12.91
CA SER A 19 -0.97 18.49 -12.04
C SER A 19 0.25 19.35 -12.39
N LYS A 20 0.40 20.50 -11.72
CA LYS A 20 1.60 21.36 -11.84
C LYS A 20 2.86 20.72 -11.26
N LEU A 21 2.72 19.59 -10.56
CA LEU A 21 3.85 18.82 -10.02
C LEU A 21 4.55 17.98 -11.10
N ASN A 22 4.02 17.91 -12.32
CA ASN A 22 4.56 17.13 -13.44
C ASN A 22 5.98 17.56 -13.88
N ASN A 23 6.45 18.72 -13.45
CA ASN A 23 7.82 19.19 -13.71
C ASN A 23 8.86 18.52 -12.79
N ASN A 24 8.42 17.85 -11.74
CA ASN A 24 9.28 17.08 -10.85
C ASN A 24 9.50 15.65 -11.39
N ASP A 25 10.58 15.02 -10.95
CA ASP A 25 10.76 13.59 -11.16
C ASP A 25 9.74 12.84 -10.29
N ILE A 26 8.99 11.90 -10.86
CA ILE A 26 7.99 11.11 -10.12
C ILE A 26 8.41 9.66 -10.16
N LEU A 27 8.61 9.09 -8.98
CA LEU A 27 8.92 7.68 -8.75
C LEU A 27 7.69 6.96 -8.19
N MET A 28 7.19 6.00 -8.95
CA MET A 28 6.03 5.21 -8.57
C MET A 28 6.46 3.86 -7.97
N PHE A 29 5.88 3.52 -6.83
CA PHE A 29 5.94 2.18 -6.24
C PHE A 29 4.62 1.45 -6.47
N ASN A 30 4.69 0.18 -6.90
CA ASN A 30 3.56 -0.73 -7.02
C ASN A 30 3.77 -2.03 -6.22
N ILE A 31 4.75 -2.04 -5.31
CA ILE A 31 5.10 -3.21 -4.53
C ILE A 31 4.15 -3.32 -3.33
N LEU A 32 3.54 -4.48 -3.18
CA LEU A 32 2.65 -4.78 -2.05
C LEU A 32 3.45 -5.24 -0.81
N PHE A 33 4.22 -4.33 -0.22
CA PHE A 33 5.03 -4.63 0.98
C PHE A 33 4.22 -5.15 2.17
N ASN A 34 2.90 -5.01 2.15
CA ASN A 34 2.03 -5.50 3.20
C ASN A 34 1.83 -7.03 3.20
N ILE A 35 2.09 -7.71 2.07
CA ILE A 35 1.86 -9.17 1.94
C ILE A 35 3.04 -9.91 1.30
N CYS A 36 4.10 -9.24 0.90
CA CYS A 36 5.23 -9.90 0.27
C CYS A 36 6.18 -10.53 1.30
N ASP A 37 6.93 -11.55 0.85
CA ASP A 37 8.12 -12.04 1.53
C ASP A 37 9.24 -11.00 1.40
N LEU A 38 9.74 -10.52 2.54
CA LEU A 38 10.81 -9.53 2.64
C LEU A 38 12.19 -10.16 2.87
N SER A 39 12.33 -11.49 2.91
CA SER A 39 13.60 -12.17 3.21
C SER A 39 14.75 -11.80 2.26
N ASN A 40 14.43 -11.40 1.04
CA ASN A 40 15.38 -11.00 0.00
C ASN A 40 15.30 -9.51 -0.36
N VAL A 41 14.69 -8.68 0.50
CA VAL A 41 14.50 -7.26 0.23
C VAL A 41 15.82 -6.50 0.03
N GLU A 42 16.89 -6.90 0.72
CA GLU A 42 18.23 -6.33 0.57
C GLU A 42 18.84 -6.60 -0.81
N ASN A 43 18.40 -7.67 -1.49
CA ASN A 43 18.75 -8.01 -2.85
C ASN A 43 17.77 -7.45 -3.88
N PHE A 44 16.91 -6.53 -3.48
CA PHE A 44 15.86 -5.91 -4.29
C PHE A 44 14.84 -6.91 -4.85
N LYS A 45 14.59 -7.99 -4.14
CA LYS A 45 13.61 -9.01 -4.50
C LYS A 45 12.59 -9.15 -3.40
N VAL A 46 11.32 -9.24 -3.78
CA VAL A 46 10.21 -9.59 -2.93
C VAL A 46 9.36 -10.62 -3.64
N GLU A 47 8.79 -11.56 -2.90
CA GLU A 47 7.84 -12.54 -3.44
C GLU A 47 6.44 -12.17 -2.96
N ILE A 48 5.49 -12.10 -3.88
CA ILE A 48 4.08 -11.81 -3.64
C ILE A 48 3.30 -13.06 -4.01
N PRO A 49 2.19 -13.40 -3.33
CA PRO A 49 1.29 -14.47 -3.77
C PRO A 49 0.90 -14.30 -5.25
N GLU A 50 0.98 -15.38 -6.03
CA GLU A 50 0.79 -15.36 -7.49
C GLU A 50 -0.55 -14.69 -7.91
N GLN A 51 -1.59 -14.87 -7.11
CA GLN A 51 -2.92 -14.29 -7.32
C GLN A 51 -2.96 -12.76 -7.21
N LEU A 52 -1.90 -12.14 -6.65
CA LEU A 52 -1.77 -10.70 -6.46
C LEU A 52 -0.78 -10.05 -7.45
N TYR A 53 -0.24 -10.83 -8.40
CA TYR A 53 0.61 -10.28 -9.44
C TYR A 53 -0.19 -9.32 -10.32
N PHE A 54 0.30 -8.10 -10.44
CA PHE A 54 -0.04 -7.22 -11.55
C PHE A 54 0.77 -7.65 -12.78
N GLU A 55 0.25 -7.46 -13.99
CA GLU A 55 0.78 -7.99 -15.27
C GLU A 55 2.29 -7.76 -15.50
N ASP A 56 2.92 -6.82 -14.82
CA ASP A 56 4.36 -6.53 -14.94
C ASP A 56 5.25 -7.29 -13.94
N GLY A 57 4.76 -8.31 -13.30
CA GLY A 57 5.32 -9.34 -12.38
C GLY A 57 6.80 -9.38 -11.99
N ASN A 58 7.56 -8.34 -12.21
CA ASN A 58 8.97 -8.25 -11.87
C ASN A 58 9.13 -7.54 -10.52
N ASN A 59 9.06 -8.31 -9.43
CA ASN A 59 9.24 -7.82 -8.06
C ASN A 59 10.68 -7.36 -7.75
N ASN A 60 11.41 -6.91 -8.76
CA ASN A 60 12.73 -6.34 -8.63
C ASN A 60 12.65 -4.82 -8.60
N PHE A 61 12.64 -4.25 -7.40
CA PHE A 61 12.56 -2.80 -7.18
C PHE A 61 13.94 -2.11 -7.09
N LYS A 62 14.93 -2.68 -7.75
CA LYS A 62 16.28 -2.10 -7.83
C LYS A 62 16.29 -0.73 -8.51
N TYR A 63 15.35 -0.50 -9.44
CA TYR A 63 15.20 0.78 -10.10
C TYR A 63 14.77 1.87 -9.10
N GLU A 64 13.77 1.58 -8.26
CA GLU A 64 13.23 2.50 -7.26
C GLU A 64 14.32 2.88 -6.25
N TYR A 65 15.05 1.89 -5.71
CA TYR A 65 16.19 2.13 -4.84
C TYR A 65 17.24 3.02 -5.50
N LYS A 66 17.67 2.65 -6.72
CA LYS A 66 18.68 3.41 -7.47
C LYS A 66 18.22 4.85 -7.70
N SER A 67 16.95 5.04 -8.05
CA SER A 67 16.39 6.39 -8.27
C SER A 67 16.49 7.25 -7.00
N ILE A 68 16.16 6.70 -5.81
CA ILE A 68 16.29 7.41 -4.54
C ILE A 68 17.76 7.78 -4.30
N VAL A 69 18.68 6.83 -4.41
CA VAL A 69 20.12 7.04 -4.17
C VAL A 69 20.72 8.06 -5.14
N ASP A 70 20.34 8.01 -6.42
CA ASP A 70 20.81 8.97 -7.42
C ASP A 70 20.32 10.40 -7.12
N ASN A 71 19.08 10.54 -6.59
CA ASN A 71 18.55 11.83 -6.15
C ASN A 71 19.25 12.35 -4.90
N ILE A 72 19.59 11.46 -3.94
CA ILE A 72 20.42 11.81 -2.78
C ILE A 72 21.79 12.35 -3.25
N LYS A 73 22.48 11.65 -4.16
CA LYS A 73 23.77 12.06 -4.70
C LYS A 73 23.73 13.41 -5.42
N LYS A 74 22.63 13.70 -6.11
CA LYS A 74 22.39 14.99 -6.78
C LYS A 74 21.95 16.09 -5.81
N LYS A 75 21.75 15.80 -4.53
CA LYS A 75 21.19 16.70 -3.51
C LYS A 75 19.80 17.25 -3.88
N ASN A 76 18.99 16.44 -4.54
CA ASN A 76 17.62 16.77 -4.86
C ASN A 76 16.72 16.58 -3.63
N LYS A 77 15.68 17.39 -3.52
CA LYS A 77 14.67 17.20 -2.49
C LYS A 77 13.92 15.88 -2.72
N ILE A 78 13.65 15.12 -1.65
CA ILE A 78 12.84 13.90 -1.73
C ILE A 78 11.57 14.11 -0.91
N ARG A 79 10.41 13.87 -1.53
CA ARG A 79 9.09 13.93 -0.91
C ARG A 79 8.38 12.61 -1.07
N VAL A 80 7.82 12.09 0.01
CA VAL A 80 6.98 10.87 -0.01
C VAL A 80 5.53 11.26 0.26
N TRP A 81 4.64 10.77 -0.59
CA TRP A 81 3.20 11.01 -0.51
C TRP A 81 2.50 9.80 0.07
N THR A 82 1.82 9.95 1.21
CA THR A 82 1.21 8.85 1.94
C THR A 82 -0.07 9.28 2.68
N GLY A 83 -0.75 8.35 3.32
CA GLY A 83 -1.77 8.57 4.33
C GLY A 83 -1.44 7.75 5.56
N ARG A 84 -1.70 8.27 6.76
CA ARG A 84 -1.35 7.61 8.03
C ARG A 84 -2.04 6.27 8.22
N ASN A 85 -3.19 6.06 7.59
CA ASN A 85 -3.96 4.82 7.65
C ASN A 85 -3.96 4.02 6.33
N HIS A 86 -3.09 4.38 5.38
CA HIS A 86 -2.97 3.69 4.09
C HIS A 86 -1.76 2.79 4.07
N ILE A 87 -1.95 1.51 4.40
CA ILE A 87 -0.85 0.56 4.62
C ILE A 87 0.17 0.52 3.46
N TYR A 88 -0.27 0.58 2.22
CA TYR A 88 0.59 0.45 1.05
C TYR A 88 1.59 1.62 0.94
N SER A 89 1.10 2.85 0.89
CA SER A 89 1.97 4.03 0.80
C SER A 89 2.74 4.29 2.09
N TYR A 90 2.20 3.88 3.25
CA TYR A 90 2.89 4.03 4.53
C TYR A 90 4.12 3.10 4.61
N LEU A 91 4.02 1.86 4.13
CA LEU A 91 5.16 0.94 4.04
C LEU A 91 6.23 1.44 3.05
N VAL A 92 5.82 2.06 1.94
CA VAL A 92 6.77 2.74 1.04
C VAL A 92 7.49 3.87 1.77
N MET A 93 6.80 4.67 2.58
CA MET A 93 7.42 5.72 3.38
C MET A 93 8.43 5.15 4.37
N LEU A 94 8.12 4.06 5.09
CA LEU A 94 9.05 3.39 5.99
C LEU A 94 10.29 2.87 5.26
N TYR A 95 10.09 2.27 4.08
CA TYR A 95 11.19 1.82 3.22
C TYR A 95 12.08 2.99 2.78
N VAL A 96 11.49 4.09 2.31
CA VAL A 96 12.26 5.29 1.92
C VAL A 96 13.02 5.86 3.11
N CYS A 97 12.42 5.90 4.30
CA CYS A 97 13.12 6.28 5.54
C CYS A 97 14.35 5.39 5.80
N SER A 98 14.24 4.07 5.57
CA SER A 98 15.39 3.18 5.75
C SER A 98 16.53 3.51 4.79
N VAL A 99 16.22 3.81 3.53
CA VAL A 99 17.21 4.18 2.51
C VAL A 99 17.86 5.53 2.84
N VAL A 100 17.07 6.59 3.12
CA VAL A 100 17.66 7.92 3.39
C VAL A 100 18.44 7.97 4.69
N ASN A 101 18.08 7.14 5.68
CA ASN A 101 18.80 7.02 6.95
C ASN A 101 20.23 6.52 6.76
N GLU A 102 20.48 5.61 5.81
CA GLU A 102 21.84 5.13 5.48
C GLU A 102 22.76 6.24 4.97
N PHE A 103 22.19 7.29 4.38
CA PHE A 103 22.91 8.42 3.82
C PHE A 103 22.85 9.68 4.71
N ASN A 104 22.20 9.60 5.87
CA ASN A 104 21.89 10.75 6.73
C ASN A 104 21.30 11.92 5.92
N TYR A 105 20.27 11.64 5.12
CA TYR A 105 19.68 12.57 4.16
C TYR A 105 18.30 13.07 4.59
N GLU A 106 17.94 14.28 4.17
CA GLU A 106 16.67 14.90 4.51
C GLU A 106 15.51 14.26 3.75
N LEU A 107 14.37 14.07 4.42
CA LEU A 107 13.14 13.55 3.84
C LEU A 107 11.96 14.44 4.22
N TYR A 108 11.07 14.63 3.27
CA TYR A 108 9.81 15.33 3.45
C TYR A 108 8.65 14.38 3.21
N VAL A 109 7.60 14.47 4.02
CA VAL A 109 6.40 13.64 3.89
C VAL A 109 5.17 14.52 3.74
N LEU A 110 4.24 14.05 2.92
CA LEU A 110 2.94 14.68 2.70
C LEU A 110 1.86 13.64 3.03
N TYR A 111 1.08 13.95 4.05
CA TYR A 111 0.00 13.09 4.50
C TYR A 111 -1.33 13.59 3.93
N SER A 112 -2.04 12.76 3.16
CA SER A 112 -3.36 13.11 2.59
C SER A 112 -4.37 13.53 3.64
N ASP A 113 -4.30 12.93 4.83
CA ASP A 113 -5.15 13.22 5.97
C ASP A 113 -4.85 14.59 6.64
N ASP A 114 -3.72 15.23 6.35
CA ASP A 114 -3.46 16.64 6.74
C ASP A 114 -4.25 17.62 5.86
N TYR A 115 -4.56 17.25 4.61
CA TYR A 115 -5.42 18.03 3.73
C TYR A 115 -6.91 17.78 4.02
N ASN A 116 -7.31 16.52 4.10
CA ASN A 116 -8.67 16.10 4.44
C ASN A 116 -8.62 14.77 5.20
N LYS A 117 -9.16 14.75 6.43
CA LYS A 117 -9.16 13.58 7.33
C LYS A 117 -9.84 12.34 6.73
N ASP A 118 -10.75 12.54 5.76
CA ASP A 118 -11.46 11.45 5.08
C ASP A 118 -10.67 10.88 3.89
N TYR A 119 -9.52 11.45 3.55
CA TYR A 119 -8.68 10.96 2.46
C TYR A 119 -7.67 9.93 2.97
N PRO A 120 -7.90 8.63 2.71
CA PRO A 120 -7.03 7.56 3.19
C PRO A 120 -5.64 7.60 2.53
N SER A 121 -5.54 8.09 1.30
CA SER A 121 -4.28 8.19 0.56
C SER A 121 -4.33 9.28 -0.51
N PRO A 122 -3.18 9.73 -1.04
CA PRO A 122 -3.12 10.67 -2.15
C PRO A 122 -3.76 10.14 -3.44
N SER A 123 -3.98 8.84 -3.59
CA SER A 123 -4.57 8.23 -4.79
C SER A 123 -6.06 8.56 -5.02
N VAL A 124 -6.75 9.08 -4.01
CA VAL A 124 -8.14 9.55 -4.13
C VAL A 124 -8.25 11.05 -4.42
N MET A 125 -7.11 11.76 -4.43
CA MET A 125 -7.06 13.22 -4.62
C MET A 125 -7.10 13.61 -6.09
N LYS A 126 -7.62 14.81 -6.36
CA LYS A 126 -7.59 15.46 -7.67
C LYS A 126 -6.29 16.26 -7.86
N GLU A 127 -6.02 16.70 -9.08
CA GLU A 127 -4.80 17.42 -9.43
C GLU A 127 -4.58 18.69 -8.56
N ASN A 128 -5.62 19.51 -8.42
CA ASN A 128 -5.56 20.74 -7.61
C ASN A 128 -5.41 20.45 -6.10
N GLU A 129 -5.94 19.34 -5.61
CA GLU A 129 -5.82 18.93 -4.20
C GLU A 129 -4.39 18.46 -3.90
N LEU A 130 -3.74 17.72 -4.82
CA LEU A 130 -2.32 17.40 -4.71
C LEU A 130 -1.44 18.67 -4.70
N GLU A 131 -1.78 19.65 -5.54
CA GLU A 131 -1.06 20.93 -5.54
C GLU A 131 -1.20 21.68 -4.21
N GLU A 132 -2.36 21.67 -3.59
CA GLU A 132 -2.56 22.27 -2.26
C GLU A 132 -1.86 21.46 -1.16
N LEU A 133 -1.97 20.12 -1.18
CA LEU A 133 -1.25 19.26 -0.23
C LEU A 133 0.26 19.48 -0.33
N SER A 134 0.79 19.75 -1.53
CA SER A 134 2.24 20.00 -1.72
C SER A 134 2.79 21.16 -0.88
N LYS A 135 1.92 22.06 -0.41
CA LYS A 135 2.28 23.19 0.46
C LYS A 135 2.33 22.82 1.96
N LEU A 136 1.81 21.65 2.32
CA LEU A 136 1.72 21.14 3.69
C LEU A 136 2.82 20.12 4.01
N GLU A 137 3.92 20.13 3.25
CA GLU A 137 5.00 19.17 3.45
C GLU A 137 5.60 19.27 4.86
N HIS A 138 5.81 18.12 5.47
CA HIS A 138 6.45 17.99 6.77
C HIS A 138 7.89 17.47 6.58
N LYS A 139 8.89 18.22 7.03
CA LYS A 139 10.28 17.75 7.06
C LYS A 139 10.44 16.84 8.27
N LEU A 140 10.76 15.57 8.03
CA LEU A 140 11.08 14.64 9.12
C LEU A 140 12.38 15.03 9.81
N THR A 141 12.37 14.93 11.13
CA THR A 141 13.60 15.02 11.95
C THR A 141 14.45 13.76 11.75
N ASN A 142 15.74 13.82 12.09
CA ASN A 142 16.61 12.65 12.06
C ASN A 142 16.11 11.54 12.99
N GLU A 143 15.47 11.89 14.11
CA GLU A 143 14.88 10.94 15.05
C GLU A 143 13.70 10.22 14.41
N GLU A 144 12.75 10.94 13.79
CA GLU A 144 11.62 10.34 13.07
C GLU A 144 12.07 9.45 11.91
N ILE A 145 13.08 9.87 11.14
CA ILE A 145 13.66 9.04 10.06
C ILE A 145 14.23 7.74 10.65
N ASN A 146 14.98 7.83 11.74
CA ASN A 146 15.60 6.66 12.38
C ASN A 146 14.53 5.72 12.98
N GLU A 147 13.50 6.24 13.63
CA GLU A 147 12.39 5.44 14.17
C GLU A 147 11.64 4.69 13.07
N ASN A 148 11.32 5.38 11.96
CA ASN A 148 10.66 4.79 10.80
C ASN A 148 11.57 3.74 10.11
N ALA A 149 12.87 4.01 9.97
CA ALA A 149 13.85 3.07 9.45
C ALA A 149 13.97 1.81 10.33
N ASN A 150 13.95 1.97 11.65
CA ASN A 150 13.97 0.84 12.59
C ASN A 150 12.68 0.04 12.54
N THR A 151 11.53 0.71 12.36
CA THR A 151 10.24 0.05 12.13
C THR A 151 10.30 -0.81 10.86
N TRP A 152 10.83 -0.27 9.75
CA TRP A 152 11.04 -1.05 8.53
C TRP A 152 11.93 -2.28 8.77
N LYS A 153 13.10 -2.10 9.39
CA LYS A 153 14.03 -3.21 9.71
C LYS A 153 13.37 -4.30 10.57
N LYS A 154 12.53 -3.90 11.54
CA LYS A 154 11.77 -4.83 12.36
C LYS A 154 10.80 -5.65 11.50
N LEU A 155 10.05 -5.02 10.59
CA LEU A 155 9.13 -5.71 9.69
C LEU A 155 9.85 -6.70 8.76
N VAL A 156 11.04 -6.34 8.27
CA VAL A 156 11.90 -7.23 7.48
C VAL A 156 12.38 -8.42 8.33
N TYR A 157 12.81 -8.18 9.57
CA TYR A 157 13.26 -9.24 10.47
C TYR A 157 12.13 -10.21 10.85
N GLU A 158 10.94 -9.67 11.15
CA GLU A 158 9.75 -10.48 11.47
C GLU A 158 9.24 -11.27 10.26
N ASN A 159 9.36 -10.72 9.07
CA ASN A 159 8.95 -11.28 7.79
C ASN A 159 7.64 -12.06 7.84
N SER A 160 6.61 -11.49 8.47
CA SER A 160 5.31 -12.13 8.64
C SER A 160 4.51 -12.17 7.34
N ASP A 161 3.47 -13.02 7.30
CA ASP A 161 2.60 -13.17 6.13
C ASP A 161 1.89 -11.87 5.74
N LEU A 162 1.53 -11.04 6.74
CA LEU A 162 0.76 -9.83 6.52
C LEU A 162 1.23 -8.70 7.45
N ARG A 163 1.17 -7.46 6.94
CA ARG A 163 1.42 -6.23 7.69
C ARG A 163 0.19 -5.35 7.59
N VAL A 164 -0.24 -4.81 8.73
CA VAL A 164 -1.45 -3.98 8.85
C VAL A 164 -1.16 -2.71 9.64
N ILE A 165 -2.01 -1.68 9.47
CA ILE A 165 -2.05 -0.56 10.41
C ILE A 165 -3.18 -0.84 11.39
N ASP A 166 -2.85 -0.91 12.67
CA ASP A 166 -3.79 -1.07 13.76
C ASP A 166 -3.49 -0.04 14.84
N GLN A 167 -4.50 0.77 15.19
CA GLN A 167 -4.37 1.89 16.12
C GLN A 167 -3.21 2.86 15.80
N GLY A 168 -3.02 3.15 14.51
CA GLY A 168 -1.99 4.06 14.02
C GLY A 168 -0.56 3.47 13.99
N CYS A 169 -0.39 2.18 14.32
CA CYS A 169 0.90 1.51 14.30
C CYS A 169 0.92 0.38 13.27
N VAL A 170 2.02 0.25 12.53
CA VAL A 170 2.22 -0.92 11.67
C VAL A 170 2.56 -2.13 12.53
N LYS A 171 1.88 -3.26 12.25
CA LYS A 171 2.05 -4.53 12.94
C LYS A 171 2.21 -5.66 11.95
N SER A 172 3.07 -6.61 12.29
CA SER A 172 3.16 -7.93 11.66
C SER A 172 2.06 -8.82 12.23
N VAL A 173 1.29 -9.46 11.36
CA VAL A 173 0.18 -10.34 11.74
C VAL A 173 0.15 -11.57 10.84
N SER A 174 -0.60 -12.60 11.24
CA SER A 174 -0.86 -13.78 10.40
C SER A 174 -1.86 -13.45 9.27
N LEU A 175 -1.88 -14.29 8.25
CA LEU A 175 -2.72 -14.10 7.07
C LEU A 175 -4.22 -14.16 7.37
N ASP A 176 -4.60 -14.76 8.51
CA ASP A 176 -5.98 -14.88 8.96
C ASP A 176 -6.52 -13.67 9.75
N TYR A 177 -5.70 -12.62 9.89
CA TYR A 177 -6.07 -11.42 10.65
C TYR A 177 -7.44 -10.83 10.26
N TYR A 178 -7.77 -10.87 8.97
CA TYR A 178 -9.04 -10.34 8.45
C TYR A 178 -10.16 -11.38 8.35
N ASP A 179 -9.92 -12.66 8.66
CA ASP A 179 -10.91 -13.73 8.51
C ASP A 179 -12.22 -13.43 9.21
N ARG A 180 -12.13 -13.11 10.50
CA ARG A 180 -13.31 -12.80 11.30
C ARG A 180 -14.10 -11.63 10.74
N TYR A 181 -13.40 -10.56 10.36
CA TYR A 181 -14.04 -9.37 9.77
C TYR A 181 -14.77 -9.70 8.46
N ILE A 182 -14.16 -10.53 7.60
CA ILE A 182 -14.78 -10.97 6.33
C ILE A 182 -15.99 -11.85 6.61
N LEU A 183 -15.85 -12.83 7.50
CA LEU A 183 -16.93 -13.77 7.82
C LEU A 183 -18.11 -13.08 8.51
N ASP A 184 -17.89 -12.23 9.51
CA ASP A 184 -18.94 -11.47 10.20
C ASP A 184 -19.67 -10.53 9.21
N THR A 185 -18.94 -9.90 8.29
CA THR A 185 -19.55 -9.06 7.24
C THR A 185 -20.41 -9.90 6.30
N LEU A 186 -19.89 -11.03 5.81
CA LEU A 186 -20.66 -11.92 4.93
C LEU A 186 -21.90 -12.50 5.63
N GLN A 187 -21.77 -12.88 6.91
CA GLN A 187 -22.91 -13.37 7.69
C GLN A 187 -24.01 -12.32 7.79
N SER A 188 -23.65 -11.04 7.98
CA SER A 188 -24.62 -9.93 8.03
C SER A 188 -25.32 -9.66 6.69
N LEU A 189 -24.62 -9.90 5.58
CA LEU A 189 -25.14 -9.69 4.21
C LEU A 189 -25.95 -10.90 3.69
N GLY A 190 -25.70 -12.09 4.22
CA GLY A 190 -26.23 -13.35 3.69
C GLY A 190 -25.61 -13.70 2.33
N LYS A 191 -26.38 -14.42 1.48
CA LYS A 191 -25.91 -14.78 0.13
C LYS A 191 -25.88 -13.55 -0.79
N VAL A 192 -24.67 -13.15 -1.22
CA VAL A 192 -24.45 -11.92 -2.02
C VAL A 192 -23.41 -12.15 -3.10
N LYS A 193 -23.35 -11.23 -4.09
CA LYS A 193 -22.25 -11.19 -5.04
C LYS A 193 -20.93 -10.89 -4.32
N MET A 194 -19.84 -11.52 -4.76
CA MET A 194 -18.50 -11.26 -4.21
C MET A 194 -18.13 -9.76 -4.32
N SER A 195 -18.45 -9.11 -5.44
CA SER A 195 -18.27 -7.66 -5.63
C SER A 195 -18.95 -6.82 -4.56
N LYS A 196 -20.17 -7.22 -4.13
CA LYS A 196 -20.89 -6.54 -3.04
C LYS A 196 -20.20 -6.74 -1.69
N LEU A 197 -19.72 -7.95 -1.40
CA LEU A 197 -18.95 -8.22 -0.20
C LEU A 197 -17.68 -7.37 -0.17
N VAL A 198 -16.86 -7.42 -1.23
CA VAL A 198 -15.62 -6.63 -1.36
C VAL A 198 -15.88 -5.13 -1.17
N GLY A 199 -16.88 -4.56 -1.87
CA GLY A 199 -17.20 -3.15 -1.71
C GLY A 199 -17.64 -2.77 -0.30
N THR A 200 -18.35 -3.68 0.41
CA THR A 200 -18.75 -3.46 1.81
C THR A 200 -17.53 -3.51 2.75
N LEU A 201 -16.61 -4.44 2.54
CA LEU A 201 -15.37 -4.55 3.31
C LEU A 201 -14.50 -3.31 3.12
N MET A 202 -14.29 -2.88 1.87
CA MET A 202 -13.49 -1.69 1.52
C MET A 202 -14.04 -0.39 2.12
N SER A 203 -15.34 -0.30 2.36
CA SER A 203 -15.95 0.90 2.96
C SER A 203 -15.55 1.15 4.41
N LYS A 204 -14.99 0.16 5.11
CA LYS A 204 -14.59 0.24 6.53
C LYS A 204 -13.08 0.08 6.72
N VAL A 205 -12.47 -0.81 5.96
CA VAL A 205 -11.03 -1.08 6.02
C VAL A 205 -10.46 -0.97 4.61
N TYR A 206 -9.55 -0.03 4.42
CA TYR A 206 -8.97 0.24 3.10
C TYR A 206 -7.89 -0.79 2.77
N LEU A 207 -8.29 -1.83 2.05
CA LEU A 207 -7.40 -2.71 1.28
C LEU A 207 -7.83 -2.65 -0.19
N ILE A 208 -6.90 -2.89 -1.12
CA ILE A 208 -7.24 -3.02 -2.55
C ILE A 208 -8.16 -4.22 -2.77
N ASP A 209 -8.98 -4.15 -3.77
CA ASP A 209 -9.98 -5.18 -4.11
C ASP A 209 -9.36 -6.56 -4.34
N THR A 210 -8.25 -6.63 -5.06
CA THR A 210 -7.50 -7.88 -5.31
C THR A 210 -7.04 -8.53 -4.01
N MET A 211 -6.66 -7.75 -2.99
CA MET A 211 -6.31 -8.27 -1.68
C MET A 211 -7.49 -8.92 -0.98
N TYR A 212 -8.68 -8.28 -1.03
CA TYR A 212 -9.90 -8.89 -0.48
C TYR A 212 -10.31 -10.15 -1.24
N ILE A 213 -10.19 -10.15 -2.57
CA ILE A 213 -10.45 -11.34 -3.39
C ILE A 213 -9.53 -12.48 -2.96
N TYR A 214 -8.24 -12.24 -2.84
CA TYR A 214 -7.25 -13.22 -2.37
C TYR A 214 -7.61 -13.81 -0.99
N LEU A 215 -7.98 -12.96 -0.02
CA LEU A 215 -8.38 -13.40 1.32
C LEU A 215 -9.70 -14.21 1.30
N ILE A 216 -10.67 -13.80 0.47
CA ILE A 216 -11.94 -14.53 0.30
C ILE A 216 -11.70 -15.89 -0.36
N GLU A 217 -10.85 -15.97 -1.38
CA GLU A 217 -10.49 -17.23 -2.04
C GLU A 217 -9.83 -18.21 -1.05
N ARG A 218 -8.96 -17.70 -0.17
CA ARG A 218 -8.40 -18.52 0.90
C ARG A 218 -9.47 -19.07 1.83
N LEU A 219 -10.50 -18.28 2.14
CA LEU A 219 -11.64 -18.73 2.95
C LEU A 219 -12.54 -19.74 2.19
N ILE A 220 -12.67 -19.60 0.87
CA ILE A 220 -13.34 -20.58 0.01
C ILE A 220 -12.56 -21.89 0.01
N ASN A 221 -11.25 -21.84 -0.22
CA ASN A 221 -10.37 -23.02 -0.25
C ASN A 221 -10.32 -23.76 1.10
N SER A 222 -10.52 -23.04 2.21
CA SER A 222 -10.65 -23.63 3.56
C SER A 222 -12.08 -24.04 3.93
N ASN A 223 -13.02 -24.03 2.98
CA ASN A 223 -14.43 -24.38 3.18
C ASN A 223 -15.18 -23.51 4.21
N LYS A 224 -14.72 -22.31 4.51
CA LYS A 224 -15.43 -21.35 5.39
C LYS A 224 -16.47 -20.52 4.63
N ILE A 225 -16.23 -20.29 3.34
CA ILE A 225 -17.11 -19.60 2.42
C ILE A 225 -17.45 -20.57 1.27
N LYS A 226 -18.72 -20.61 0.89
CA LYS A 226 -19.20 -21.33 -0.29
C LYS A 226 -19.37 -20.33 -1.42
N ILE A 227 -18.87 -20.68 -2.62
CA ILE A 227 -19.11 -19.94 -3.87
C ILE A 227 -20.04 -20.74 -4.77
N THR A 228 -21.02 -20.07 -5.37
CA THR A 228 -21.86 -20.63 -6.45
C THR A 228 -21.28 -20.14 -7.76
N LEU A 229 -20.48 -20.98 -8.43
CA LEU A 229 -19.81 -20.64 -9.68
C LEU A 229 -20.78 -20.66 -10.86
N ASP A 230 -20.76 -19.56 -11.62
CA ASP A 230 -21.35 -19.42 -12.94
C ASP A 230 -20.22 -18.95 -13.87
N THR A 231 -19.86 -19.77 -14.86
CA THR A 231 -18.75 -19.50 -15.77
C THR A 231 -19.11 -18.49 -16.87
N ASP A 232 -20.37 -18.15 -17.04
CA ASP A 232 -20.86 -17.21 -18.04
C ASP A 232 -20.77 -15.74 -17.58
N ILE A 233 -20.44 -15.54 -16.29
CA ILE A 233 -20.25 -14.20 -15.70
C ILE A 233 -18.83 -13.99 -15.20
N ARG A 234 -18.46 -12.73 -14.93
CA ARG A 234 -17.17 -12.42 -14.33
C ARG A 234 -17.05 -13.04 -12.95
N TYR A 235 -15.85 -13.51 -12.57
CA TYR A 235 -15.60 -14.22 -11.31
C TYR A 235 -16.18 -13.52 -10.07
N PHE A 236 -15.97 -12.21 -9.94
CA PHE A 236 -16.45 -11.43 -8.79
C PHE A 236 -17.96 -11.12 -8.79
N GLU A 237 -18.69 -11.48 -9.86
CA GLU A 237 -20.14 -11.44 -9.91
C GLU A 237 -20.80 -12.72 -9.34
N ASN A 238 -19.99 -13.76 -9.09
CA ASN A 238 -20.47 -14.99 -8.48
C ASN A 238 -20.97 -14.77 -7.05
N LEU A 239 -21.95 -15.59 -6.65
CA LEU A 239 -22.55 -15.53 -5.32
C LEU A 239 -21.68 -16.24 -4.29
N VAL A 240 -21.50 -15.61 -3.14
CA VAL A 240 -20.82 -16.15 -1.97
C VAL A 240 -21.74 -16.16 -0.76
N GLU A 241 -21.58 -17.15 0.10
CA GLU A 241 -22.33 -17.33 1.35
C GLU A 241 -21.47 -18.05 2.37
N ILE A 242 -21.79 -17.94 3.69
CA ILE A 242 -21.13 -18.74 4.73
C ILE A 242 -21.40 -20.22 4.46
N ASN A 243 -20.36 -21.02 4.59
CA ASN A 243 -20.50 -22.48 4.52
C ASN A 243 -20.85 -23.00 5.92
N ASN A 244 -22.11 -23.43 6.08
CA ASN A 244 -22.65 -23.95 7.37
C ASN A 244 -22.22 -25.39 7.63
#